data_e46b067543ccc48b1033f3d0ecbcca27
#
_entry.id   e46b067543ccc48b1033f3d0ecbcca27
#
_cell.length_a   1.000
_cell.length_b   1.000
_cell.length_c   1.000
_cell.angle_alpha   90.00
_cell.angle_beta   90.00
_cell.angle_gamma   90.00
#
_symmetry.space_group_name_H-M   'P 1'
#
loop_
_entity.id
_entity.type
_entity.pdbx_description
1 polymer ?
#
loop_
_entity_poly.entity_id
_entity_poly.type
_entity_poly.pdbx_seq_one_letter_code
_entity_poly.pdbx_strand_id
1 'polypeptide(L)'
;MKKCPNCAKEIQNNAKYCRFCKKKVKKGSGGFWFLVFIVIVGYLGWNSGQFDEYFNEYNSFDSVENTTCRDLQESAIGVELSNAIGNTWEVRGVRNSKEVSRSKSKLVCAGELMFDGVGNQLRIELSDVDNKLWVRYKVVN
;
A
#
# COMPACT_ATOMS: atom_id res chain seq x y z
N MET A 1 -7.32 -30.91 -28.42
CA MET A 1 -7.51 -30.49 -29.82
C MET A 1 -8.22 -29.15 -29.84
N LYS A 2 -7.98 -28.27 -30.85
CA LYS A 2 -8.69 -26.99 -31.02
C LYS A 2 -9.42 -26.97 -32.35
N LYS A 3 -10.52 -26.22 -32.44
CA LYS A 3 -11.27 -26.07 -33.68
C LYS A 3 -10.64 -25.00 -34.57
N CYS A 4 -10.55 -25.25 -35.86
CA CYS A 4 -10.06 -24.28 -36.82
C CYS A 4 -11.08 -23.13 -36.97
N PRO A 5 -10.67 -21.84 -36.84
CA PRO A 5 -11.62 -20.71 -36.93
C PRO A 5 -12.23 -20.53 -38.33
N ASN A 6 -11.61 -21.13 -39.38
CA ASN A 6 -12.09 -20.99 -40.76
C ASN A 6 -12.97 -22.14 -41.27
N CYS A 7 -12.82 -23.36 -40.75
CA CYS A 7 -13.57 -24.52 -41.23
C CYS A 7 -14.14 -25.40 -40.12
N ALA A 8 -14.06 -24.95 -38.87
CA ALA A 8 -14.59 -25.60 -37.67
C ALA A 8 -14.11 -27.05 -37.40
N LYS A 9 -13.24 -27.63 -38.25
CA LYS A 9 -12.70 -28.98 -38.06
C LYS A 9 -11.65 -29.00 -36.98
N GLU A 10 -11.50 -30.12 -36.28
CA GLU A 10 -10.52 -30.28 -35.21
C GLU A 10 -9.11 -30.39 -35.77
N ILE A 11 -8.19 -29.66 -35.17
CA ILE A 11 -6.77 -29.60 -35.50
C ILE A 11 -5.95 -29.72 -34.23
N GLN A 12 -4.67 -30.10 -34.38
CA GLN A 12 -3.76 -30.17 -33.26
C GLN A 12 -3.54 -28.77 -32.65
N ASN A 13 -3.38 -28.70 -31.34
CA ASN A 13 -3.17 -27.44 -30.60
C ASN A 13 -1.99 -26.60 -31.12
N ASN A 14 -0.94 -27.27 -31.63
CA ASN A 14 0.30 -26.66 -32.15
C ASN A 14 0.28 -26.39 -33.66
N ALA A 15 -0.81 -26.74 -34.37
CA ALA A 15 -0.86 -26.60 -35.82
C ALA A 15 -0.78 -25.13 -36.25
N LYS A 16 0.23 -24.77 -37.03
CA LYS A 16 0.41 -23.44 -37.64
C LYS A 16 -0.54 -23.24 -38.84
N TYR A 17 -0.89 -24.33 -39.53
CA TYR A 17 -1.79 -24.37 -40.68
C TYR A 17 -2.85 -25.44 -40.49
N CYS A 18 -4.07 -25.17 -40.95
CA CYS A 18 -5.11 -26.16 -40.94
C CYS A 18 -4.90 -27.13 -42.09
N ARG A 19 -4.83 -28.46 -41.80
CA ARG A 19 -4.69 -29.50 -42.83
C ARG A 19 -5.87 -29.58 -43.80
N PHE A 20 -7.05 -29.12 -43.40
CA PHE A 20 -8.27 -29.22 -44.20
C PHE A 20 -8.49 -27.99 -45.09
N CYS A 21 -8.32 -26.78 -44.60
CA CYS A 21 -8.53 -25.56 -45.38
C CYS A 21 -7.23 -24.84 -45.76
N LYS A 22 -6.06 -25.40 -45.41
CA LYS A 22 -4.71 -24.89 -45.69
C LYS A 22 -4.45 -23.44 -45.22
N LYS A 23 -5.39 -22.82 -44.50
CA LYS A 23 -5.21 -21.46 -43.97
C LYS A 23 -4.39 -21.46 -42.70
N LYS A 24 -3.62 -20.36 -42.51
CA LYS A 24 -2.79 -20.14 -41.33
C LYS A 24 -3.69 -19.89 -40.10
N VAL A 25 -3.48 -20.68 -39.06
CA VAL A 25 -4.18 -20.53 -37.79
C VAL A 25 -3.43 -19.52 -36.94
N LYS A 26 -4.00 -18.33 -36.77
CA LYS A 26 -3.42 -17.32 -35.90
C LYS A 26 -3.39 -17.85 -34.44
N LYS A 27 -2.24 -17.88 -33.81
CA LYS A 27 -2.14 -18.01 -32.34
C LYS A 27 -2.80 -16.76 -31.75
N GLY A 28 -3.78 -16.95 -30.89
CA GLY A 28 -4.37 -15.85 -30.16
C GLY A 28 -3.30 -15.10 -29.39
N SER A 29 -3.05 -13.85 -29.76
CA SER A 29 -2.05 -12.96 -29.17
C SER A 29 -2.62 -12.37 -27.86
N GLY A 30 -3.05 -13.23 -26.93
CA GLY A 30 -3.53 -12.77 -25.60
C GLY A 30 -2.44 -12.25 -24.67
N GLY A 31 -1.16 -12.54 -24.97
CA GLY A 31 -0.05 -12.18 -24.09
C GLY A 31 0.32 -10.69 -24.11
N PHE A 32 0.07 -9.99 -25.22
CA PHE A 32 0.45 -8.58 -25.33
C PHE A 32 -0.39 -7.66 -24.42
N TRP A 33 -1.70 -7.90 -24.35
CA TRP A 33 -2.60 -7.17 -23.45
C TRP A 33 -2.30 -7.41 -21.98
N PHE A 34 -1.86 -8.62 -21.63
CA PHE A 34 -1.47 -8.97 -20.28
C PHE A 34 -0.19 -8.22 -19.85
N LEU A 35 0.78 -8.10 -20.76
CA LEU A 35 2.01 -7.32 -20.51
C LEU A 35 1.69 -5.83 -20.38
N VAL A 36 0.83 -5.28 -21.22
CA VAL A 36 0.37 -3.87 -21.11
C VAL A 36 -0.33 -3.64 -19.77
N PHE A 37 -1.16 -4.57 -19.32
CA PHE A 37 -1.86 -4.47 -18.04
C PHE A 37 -0.87 -4.49 -16.86
N ILE A 38 0.14 -5.38 -16.87
CA ILE A 38 1.20 -5.43 -15.84
C ILE A 38 2.00 -4.14 -15.82
N VAL A 39 2.34 -3.56 -16.98
CA VAL A 39 3.09 -2.29 -17.04
C VAL A 39 2.26 -1.14 -16.50
N ILE A 40 0.96 -1.06 -16.82
CA ILE A 40 0.07 0.00 -16.30
C ILE A 40 -0.11 -0.14 -14.79
N VAL A 41 -0.37 -1.33 -14.28
CA VAL A 41 -0.53 -1.58 -12.84
C VAL A 41 0.80 -1.31 -12.10
N GLY A 42 1.93 -1.72 -12.67
CA GLY A 42 3.25 -1.43 -12.12
C GLY A 42 3.57 0.08 -12.11
N TYR A 43 3.23 0.80 -13.18
CA TYR A 43 3.46 2.25 -13.27
C TYR A 43 2.57 3.04 -12.30
N LEU A 44 1.29 2.65 -12.16
CA LEU A 44 0.36 3.27 -11.20
C LEU A 44 0.75 2.94 -9.76
N GLY A 45 1.22 1.73 -9.48
CA GLY A 45 1.74 1.33 -8.17
C GLY A 45 3.05 2.04 -7.79
N TRP A 46 3.92 2.29 -8.77
CA TRP A 46 5.19 2.99 -8.53
C TRP A 46 5.00 4.50 -8.27
N ASN A 47 3.99 5.10 -8.92
CA ASN A 47 3.74 6.55 -8.78
C ASN A 47 2.89 6.92 -7.56
N SER A 48 2.23 5.94 -6.96
CA SER A 48 1.46 6.11 -5.73
C SER A 48 2.32 5.83 -4.50
N GLY A 49 3.45 6.45 -4.27
CA GLY A 49 4.33 6.26 -3.11
C GLY A 49 3.56 6.07 -1.77
N GLN A 50 2.77 5.02 -1.71
CA GLN A 50 2.01 4.61 -0.54
C GLN A 50 2.98 3.92 0.40
N PHE A 51 3.45 4.67 1.39
CA PHE A 51 3.91 4.07 2.62
C PHE A 51 2.70 3.39 3.27
N ASP A 52 2.82 2.11 3.62
CA ASP A 52 1.77 1.38 4.30
C ASP A 52 1.41 2.11 5.59
N GLU A 53 0.14 2.47 5.72
CA GLU A 53 -0.39 3.06 6.94
C GLU A 53 -0.56 1.93 7.96
N TYR A 54 0.19 2.00 9.04
CA TYR A 54 0.10 1.04 10.13
C TYR A 54 -1.02 1.44 11.10
N PHE A 55 -2.02 0.58 11.25
CA PHE A 55 -3.11 0.77 12.20
C PHE A 55 -2.89 -0.10 13.43
N ASN A 56 -2.81 0.52 14.59
CA ASN A 56 -2.83 -0.19 15.87
C ASN A 56 -4.06 0.23 16.68
N GLU A 57 -4.82 -0.74 17.18
CA GLU A 57 -5.84 -0.51 18.20
C GLU A 57 -5.09 -0.29 19.55
N TYR A 58 -5.13 0.94 20.07
CA TYR A 58 -4.42 1.31 21.28
C TYR A 58 -5.41 1.53 22.42
N ASN A 59 -5.43 0.61 23.38
CA ASN A 59 -6.36 0.62 24.53
C ASN A 59 -5.88 1.50 25.71
N SER A 60 -4.78 2.26 25.57
CA SER A 60 -4.20 3.04 26.68
C SER A 60 -4.57 4.52 26.70
N PHE A 61 -5.36 4.98 25.75
CA PHE A 61 -5.87 6.36 25.73
C PHE A 61 -7.32 6.39 26.18
N ASP A 62 -7.66 7.34 27.07
CA ASP A 62 -9.03 7.49 27.57
C ASP A 62 -9.95 8.21 26.57
N SER A 63 -9.44 9.22 25.88
CA SER A 63 -10.19 9.99 24.88
C SER A 63 -9.26 10.85 24.02
N VAL A 64 -9.76 11.29 22.85
CA VAL A 64 -9.03 12.22 21.97
C VAL A 64 -8.83 13.60 22.65
N GLU A 65 -9.80 14.03 23.48
CA GLU A 65 -9.75 15.34 24.14
C GLU A 65 -8.65 15.43 25.19
N ASN A 66 -8.40 14.33 25.93
CA ASN A 66 -7.43 14.29 27.02
C ASN A 66 -6.03 13.89 26.56
N THR A 67 -5.89 13.38 25.35
CA THR A 67 -4.60 12.94 24.80
C THR A 67 -3.79 14.11 24.26
N THR A 68 -2.50 14.14 24.57
CA THR A 68 -1.55 15.14 24.06
C THR A 68 -0.65 14.57 22.98
N CYS A 69 -0.02 15.44 22.17
CA CYS A 69 0.98 14.99 21.20
C CYS A 69 2.20 14.33 21.85
N ARG A 70 2.46 14.60 23.11
CA ARG A 70 3.52 13.94 23.86
C ARG A 70 3.15 12.48 24.16
N ASP A 71 1.93 12.22 24.55
CA ASP A 71 1.45 10.85 24.83
C ASP A 71 1.49 10.00 23.55
N LEU A 72 1.06 10.59 22.41
CA LEU A 72 1.16 9.95 21.10
C LEU A 72 2.63 9.72 20.67
N GLN A 73 3.52 10.62 21.02
CA GLN A 73 4.94 10.46 20.75
C GLN A 73 5.53 9.30 21.54
N GLU A 74 5.18 9.17 22.83
CA GLU A 74 5.63 8.07 23.68
C GLU A 74 5.08 6.73 23.19
N SER A 75 3.82 6.68 22.71
CA SER A 75 3.23 5.49 22.15
C SER A 75 3.83 5.02 20.83
N ALA A 76 4.47 5.92 20.09
CA ALA A 76 5.15 5.58 18.84
C ALA A 76 6.50 4.87 19.04
N ILE A 77 7.10 4.96 20.23
CA ILE A 77 8.39 4.34 20.50
C ILE A 77 8.23 2.81 20.52
N GLY A 78 9.10 2.11 19.80
CA GLY A 78 9.07 0.65 19.66
C GLY A 78 8.10 0.14 18.58
N VAL A 79 7.37 1.03 17.89
CA VAL A 79 6.52 0.63 16.76
C VAL A 79 7.41 0.31 15.55
N GLU A 80 7.18 -0.85 14.95
CA GLU A 80 7.80 -1.21 13.67
C GLU A 80 7.00 -0.62 12.52
N LEU A 81 7.63 0.23 11.74
CA LEU A 81 7.07 0.79 10.51
C LEU A 81 7.65 0.04 9.32
N SER A 82 6.82 -0.35 8.37
CA SER A 82 7.27 -1.00 7.14
C SER A 82 6.96 -0.12 5.92
N ASN A 83 7.79 -0.23 4.87
CA ASN A 83 7.48 0.37 3.57
C ASN A 83 6.91 -0.69 2.61
N ALA A 84 6.37 -0.23 1.48
CA ALA A 84 5.82 -1.08 0.43
C ALA A 84 6.83 -2.10 -0.17
N ILE A 85 8.13 -1.94 0.11
CA ILE A 85 9.21 -2.83 -0.35
C ILE A 85 9.56 -3.89 0.71
N GLY A 86 8.92 -3.83 1.91
CA GLY A 86 9.14 -4.78 3.00
C GLY A 86 10.31 -4.46 3.93
N ASN A 87 10.93 -3.28 3.82
CA ASN A 87 11.89 -2.83 4.82
C ASN A 87 11.15 -2.38 6.08
N THR A 88 11.61 -2.84 7.24
CA THR A 88 11.05 -2.49 8.54
C THR A 88 12.04 -1.65 9.34
N TRP A 89 11.52 -0.67 10.07
CA TRP A 89 12.28 0.19 10.98
C TRP A 89 11.55 0.30 12.31
N GLU A 90 12.27 0.14 13.39
CA GLU A 90 11.76 0.39 14.71
C GLU A 90 11.88 1.89 15.06
N VAL A 91 10.80 2.51 15.49
CA VAL A 91 10.80 3.90 15.94
C VAL A 91 11.51 3.98 17.29
N ARG A 92 12.73 4.55 17.30
CA ARG A 92 13.52 4.72 18.54
C ARG A 92 13.17 5.99 19.29
N GLY A 93 12.53 6.94 18.63
CA GLY A 93 12.07 8.17 19.25
C GLY A 93 11.50 9.15 18.24
N VAL A 94 10.74 10.10 18.74
CA VAL A 94 10.19 11.21 17.97
C VAL A 94 10.58 12.50 18.67
N ARG A 95 11.05 13.51 17.94
CA ARG A 95 11.38 14.84 18.48
C ARG A 95 10.47 15.89 17.89
N ASN A 96 10.42 17.05 18.56
CA ASN A 96 9.72 18.23 18.06
C ASN A 96 8.25 17.98 17.69
N SER A 97 7.57 17.08 18.42
CA SER A 97 6.17 16.81 18.13
C SER A 97 5.32 18.05 18.36
N LYS A 98 4.53 18.42 17.35
CA LYS A 98 3.61 19.57 17.36
C LYS A 98 2.22 19.12 16.94
N GLU A 99 1.22 19.72 17.57
CA GLU A 99 -0.17 19.55 17.16
C GLU A 99 -0.37 20.26 15.82
N VAL A 100 -0.86 19.50 14.84
CA VAL A 100 -1.20 20.00 13.50
C VAL A 100 -2.68 20.33 13.42
N SER A 101 -3.52 19.48 14.00
CA SER A 101 -4.96 19.68 13.99
C SER A 101 -5.60 18.88 15.14
N ARG A 102 -6.66 19.44 15.73
CA ARG A 102 -7.46 18.80 16.78
C ARG A 102 -8.95 19.00 16.50
N SER A 103 -9.70 17.94 16.63
CA SER A 103 -11.17 17.95 16.65
C SER A 103 -11.66 17.05 17.79
N LYS A 104 -12.97 17.00 18.05
CA LYS A 104 -13.55 16.13 19.09
C LYS A 104 -13.24 14.65 18.91
N SER A 105 -13.12 14.19 17.66
CA SER A 105 -12.89 12.77 17.32
C SER A 105 -11.53 12.50 16.70
N LYS A 106 -10.65 13.51 16.60
CA LYS A 106 -9.39 13.36 15.89
C LYS A 106 -8.32 14.32 16.39
N LEU A 107 -7.12 13.78 16.66
CA LEU A 107 -5.91 14.52 16.95
C LEU A 107 -4.82 14.13 15.96
N VAL A 108 -4.19 15.12 15.34
CA VAL A 108 -3.09 14.93 14.42
C VAL A 108 -1.86 15.64 14.94
N CYS A 109 -0.79 14.89 15.13
CA CYS A 109 0.51 15.40 15.54
C CYS A 109 1.55 15.12 14.46
N ALA A 110 2.53 16.02 14.32
CA ALA A 110 3.69 15.80 13.47
C ALA A 110 4.95 15.95 14.30
N GLY A 111 5.94 15.10 14.04
CA GLY A 111 7.23 15.11 14.73
C GLY A 111 8.34 14.58 13.82
N GLU A 112 9.59 14.71 14.25
CA GLU A 112 10.75 14.22 13.54
C GLU A 112 11.14 12.84 14.07
N LEU A 113 11.19 11.84 13.18
CA LEU A 113 11.64 10.50 13.50
C LEU A 113 13.14 10.48 13.78
N MET A 114 13.50 9.78 14.83
CA MET A 114 14.88 9.49 15.17
C MET A 114 15.20 8.05 14.80
N PHE A 115 15.75 7.87 13.62
CA PHE A 115 16.46 6.66 13.22
C PHE A 115 17.65 7.03 12.30
N ASP A 116 18.59 6.12 12.14
CA ASP A 116 19.91 6.30 11.54
C ASP A 116 19.99 7.35 10.39
N GLY A 117 20.13 8.62 10.77
CA GLY A 117 20.68 9.67 9.91
C GLY A 117 19.76 10.34 8.88
N VAL A 118 18.50 9.96 8.76
CA VAL A 118 17.57 10.60 7.81
C VAL A 118 16.42 11.24 8.59
N GLY A 119 16.31 12.56 8.53
CA GLY A 119 15.25 13.33 9.17
C GLY A 119 13.91 13.19 8.43
N ASN A 120 13.24 12.07 8.62
CA ASN A 120 11.89 11.89 8.10
C ASN A 120 10.86 12.45 9.09
N GLN A 121 9.81 13.07 8.58
CA GLN A 121 8.70 13.52 9.42
C GLN A 121 7.73 12.37 9.67
N LEU A 122 7.35 12.19 10.93
CA LEU A 122 6.29 11.27 11.33
C LEU A 122 5.00 12.07 11.58
N ARG A 123 3.93 11.67 10.94
CA ARG A 123 2.59 12.12 11.27
C ARG A 123 1.89 11.03 12.07
N ILE A 124 1.42 11.37 13.26
CA ILE A 124 0.66 10.48 14.14
C ILE A 124 -0.76 11.01 14.20
N GLU A 125 -1.72 10.16 13.92
CA GLU A 125 -3.13 10.48 13.90
C GLU A 125 -3.86 9.58 14.90
N LEU A 126 -4.48 10.17 15.92
CA LEU A 126 -5.41 9.50 16.82
C LEU A 126 -6.83 9.82 16.35
N SER A 127 -7.64 8.82 16.14
CA SER A 127 -9.04 8.98 15.74
C SER A 127 -9.96 8.10 16.58
N ASP A 128 -11.10 8.63 16.96
CA ASP A 128 -12.19 7.89 17.59
C ASP A 128 -13.19 7.47 16.50
N VAL A 129 -13.32 6.16 16.32
CA VAL A 129 -14.25 5.54 15.37
C VAL A 129 -15.04 4.48 16.13
N ASP A 130 -16.35 4.62 16.23
CA ASP A 130 -17.25 3.68 16.90
C ASP A 130 -16.88 3.44 18.39
N ASN A 131 -16.51 4.48 19.11
CA ASN A 131 -16.02 4.45 20.50
C ASN A 131 -14.73 3.61 20.67
N LYS A 132 -13.96 3.48 19.63
CA LYS A 132 -12.63 2.87 19.65
C LYS A 132 -11.59 3.87 19.19
N LEU A 133 -10.49 3.94 19.93
CA LEU A 133 -9.38 4.82 19.61
C LEU A 133 -8.38 4.09 18.71
N TRP A 134 -8.12 4.66 17.54
CA TRP A 134 -7.21 4.16 16.55
C TRP A 134 -6.03 5.11 16.39
N VAL A 135 -4.82 4.58 16.45
CA VAL A 135 -3.60 5.34 16.17
C VAL A 135 -3.07 4.93 14.80
N ARG A 136 -2.83 5.92 13.96
CA ARG A 136 -2.24 5.75 12.63
C ARG A 136 -0.91 6.48 12.57
N TYR A 137 0.11 5.79 12.13
CA TYR A 137 1.45 6.33 11.92
C TYR A 137 1.71 6.48 10.41
N LYS A 138 2.17 7.66 9.98
CA LYS A 138 2.51 7.93 8.58
C LYS A 138 3.82 8.67 8.48
N VAL A 139 4.80 8.09 7.80
CA VAL A 139 6.05 8.77 7.46
C VAL A 139 5.80 9.70 6.27
N VAL A 140 6.17 10.96 6.40
CA VAL A 140 6.01 11.99 5.37
C VAL A 140 7.41 12.43 4.93
N ASN A 141 7.73 12.21 3.68
CA ASN A 141 8.98 12.66 3.05
C ASN A 141 8.87 14.10 2.58
#